data_4d7cba8bef6a8714c5a5a854908c6b3b
#
_entry.id   4d7cba8bef6a8714c5a5a854908c6b3b
#
_cell.length_a   1.000
_cell.length_b   1.000
_cell.length_c   1.000
_cell.angle_alpha   90.00
_cell.angle_beta   90.00
_cell.angle_gamma   90.00
#
_symmetry.space_group_name_H-M   'P 1'
#
loop_
_entity.id
_entity.type
_entity.pdbx_description
1 polymer ?
#
loop_
_entity_poly.entity_id
_entity_poly.type
_entity_poly.pdbx_seq_one_letter_code
_entity_poly.pdbx_strand_id
1 'polypeptide(L)'
;MPKAFTEEERIKIKEALMETALDLFHDKGTKSLSIAELTKRVGIAQGSFYHFWKDKDALIIELIVYRSNQKLRNSEKKFSTSLTDPAAFLTDMIYKSSIDLMTKIQSQPIYQDAFKLFDVKGQNEVHKIEILYQDFLAKLIQYWEQNNAVKRVDKKGLMSAFIGSSVLCSQCYQFDKSYFNDVLQTFISGIVNKYIEV
;
A
#
# COMPACT_ATOMS: atom_id res chain seq x y z
N MET A 1 -35.66 -14.03 -11.25
CA MET A 1 -34.37 -14.28 -10.57
C MET A 1 -33.43 -13.15 -10.94
N PRO A 2 -32.67 -12.56 -10.01
CA PRO A 2 -31.66 -11.58 -10.38
C PRO A 2 -30.66 -12.23 -11.35
N LYS A 3 -30.37 -11.55 -12.45
CA LYS A 3 -29.39 -12.00 -13.44
C LYS A 3 -28.03 -12.09 -12.78
N ALA A 4 -27.34 -13.22 -12.87
CA ALA A 4 -25.98 -13.34 -12.39
C ALA A 4 -25.08 -12.38 -13.20
N PHE A 5 -24.17 -11.66 -12.53
CA PHE A 5 -23.22 -10.79 -13.21
C PHE A 5 -22.29 -11.62 -14.10
N THR A 6 -21.99 -11.11 -15.28
CA THR A 6 -20.89 -11.64 -16.10
C THR A 6 -19.56 -11.36 -15.41
N GLU A 7 -18.48 -12.04 -15.80
CA GLU A 7 -17.15 -11.80 -15.21
C GLU A 7 -16.68 -10.37 -15.43
N GLU A 8 -16.93 -9.80 -16.59
CA GLU A 8 -16.61 -8.40 -16.90
C GLU A 8 -17.41 -7.42 -16.03
N GLU A 9 -18.71 -7.67 -15.83
CA GLU A 9 -19.56 -6.88 -14.94
C GLU A 9 -19.05 -6.98 -13.48
N ARG A 10 -18.65 -8.18 -13.04
CA ARG A 10 -18.10 -8.38 -11.69
C ARG A 10 -16.83 -7.56 -11.44
N ILE A 11 -15.91 -7.54 -12.40
CA ILE A 11 -14.66 -6.75 -12.30
C ILE A 11 -15.02 -5.28 -12.18
N LYS A 12 -15.85 -4.74 -13.07
CA LYS A 12 -16.27 -3.33 -13.06
C LYS A 12 -16.99 -2.94 -11.77
N ILE A 13 -17.90 -3.79 -11.29
CA ILE A 13 -18.63 -3.55 -10.04
C ILE A 13 -17.69 -3.58 -8.85
N LYS A 14 -16.74 -4.53 -8.81
CA LYS A 14 -15.76 -4.61 -7.75
C LYS A 14 -14.88 -3.35 -7.67
N GLU A 15 -14.39 -2.89 -8.82
CA GLU A 15 -13.63 -1.64 -8.91
C GLU A 15 -14.45 -0.43 -8.44
N ALA A 16 -15.69 -0.29 -8.91
CA ALA A 16 -16.58 0.78 -8.50
C ALA A 16 -16.88 0.75 -6.99
N LEU A 17 -17.06 -0.44 -6.40
CA LEU A 17 -17.22 -0.61 -4.95
C LEU A 17 -15.96 -0.18 -4.20
N MET A 18 -14.77 -0.53 -4.68
CA MET A 18 -13.49 -0.18 -4.05
C MET A 18 -13.24 1.32 -4.10
N GLU A 19 -13.43 1.97 -5.25
CA GLU A 19 -13.28 3.43 -5.41
C GLU A 19 -14.27 4.18 -4.50
N THR A 20 -15.57 3.79 -4.55
CA THR A 20 -16.61 4.40 -3.70
C THR A 20 -16.33 4.19 -2.22
N ALA A 21 -15.82 3.01 -1.84
CA ALA A 21 -15.45 2.72 -0.47
C ALA A 21 -14.26 3.57 0.00
N LEU A 22 -13.28 3.84 -0.86
CA LEU A 22 -12.17 4.74 -0.54
C LEU A 22 -12.66 6.17 -0.27
N ASP A 23 -13.58 6.69 -1.07
CA ASP A 23 -14.16 8.02 -0.88
C ASP A 23 -14.93 8.09 0.45
N LEU A 24 -15.81 7.12 0.70
CA LEU A 24 -16.53 7.02 1.97
C LEU A 24 -15.60 6.85 3.18
N PHE A 25 -14.50 6.12 2.97
CA PHE A 25 -13.47 5.90 3.97
C PHE A 25 -12.75 7.20 4.33
N HIS A 26 -12.47 8.06 3.34
CA HIS A 26 -11.85 9.36 3.58
C HIS A 26 -12.80 10.35 4.28
N ASP A 27 -14.06 10.38 3.85
CA ASP A 27 -15.01 11.39 4.31
C ASP A 27 -15.54 11.13 5.72
N LYS A 28 -15.81 9.89 6.07
CA LYS A 28 -16.63 9.56 7.25
C LYS A 28 -16.04 8.54 8.23
N GLY A 29 -14.93 7.92 7.91
CA GLY A 29 -14.32 6.91 8.77
C GLY A 29 -14.90 5.48 8.65
N THR A 30 -14.17 4.46 9.23
CA THR A 30 -14.60 3.04 9.16
C THR A 30 -15.96 2.77 9.82
N LYS A 31 -16.29 3.49 10.89
CA LYS A 31 -17.55 3.28 11.60
C LYS A 31 -18.77 3.65 10.74
N SER A 32 -18.60 4.60 9.83
CA SER A 32 -19.67 5.08 8.96
C SER A 32 -19.65 4.45 7.56
N LEU A 33 -18.68 3.61 7.24
CA LEU A 33 -18.71 2.80 6.03
C LEU A 33 -19.86 1.79 6.15
N SER A 34 -21.02 2.16 5.60
CA SER A 34 -22.22 1.31 5.55
C SER A 34 -22.26 0.54 4.24
N ILE A 35 -22.44 -0.78 4.32
CA ILE A 35 -22.62 -1.62 3.12
C ILE A 35 -23.84 -1.15 2.34
N ALA A 36 -24.91 -0.75 3.02
CA ALA A 36 -26.13 -0.25 2.38
C ALA A 36 -25.87 1.05 1.59
N GLU A 37 -25.12 2.01 2.16
CA GLU A 37 -24.76 3.25 1.47
C GLU A 37 -23.81 2.98 0.30
N LEU A 38 -22.79 2.13 0.50
CA LEU A 38 -21.83 1.75 -0.51
C LEU A 38 -22.53 1.14 -1.75
N THR A 39 -23.36 0.13 -1.53
CA THR A 39 -24.07 -0.56 -2.62
C THR A 39 -25.10 0.32 -3.30
N LYS A 40 -25.76 1.22 -2.53
CA LYS A 40 -26.66 2.23 -3.10
C LYS A 40 -25.94 3.20 -4.04
N ARG A 41 -24.74 3.69 -3.66
CA ARG A 41 -23.96 4.60 -4.51
C ARG A 41 -23.50 3.94 -5.81
N VAL A 42 -23.15 2.66 -5.75
CA VAL A 42 -22.73 1.87 -6.93
C VAL A 42 -23.92 1.41 -7.76
N GLY A 43 -25.15 1.50 -7.23
CA GLY A 43 -26.37 1.11 -7.96
C GLY A 43 -26.63 -0.39 -7.97
N ILE A 44 -26.18 -1.14 -6.96
CA ILE A 44 -26.42 -2.58 -6.82
C ILE A 44 -27.24 -2.92 -5.57
N ALA A 45 -27.84 -4.08 -5.54
CA ALA A 45 -28.53 -4.58 -4.35
C ALA A 45 -27.54 -4.85 -3.21
N GLN A 46 -27.93 -4.57 -1.95
CA GLN A 46 -27.06 -4.79 -0.78
C GLN A 46 -26.58 -6.24 -0.68
N GLY A 47 -27.41 -7.23 -1.02
CA GLY A 47 -27.03 -8.64 -1.04
C GLY A 47 -25.90 -8.96 -2.04
N SER A 48 -25.73 -8.15 -3.10
CA SER A 48 -24.68 -8.34 -4.10
C SER A 48 -23.27 -8.06 -3.54
N PHE A 49 -23.14 -7.29 -2.46
CA PHE A 49 -21.87 -7.08 -1.78
C PHE A 49 -21.21 -8.40 -1.35
N TYR A 50 -22.01 -9.33 -0.84
CA TYR A 50 -21.54 -10.61 -0.31
C TYR A 50 -21.02 -11.59 -1.38
N HIS A 51 -21.18 -11.27 -2.67
CA HIS A 51 -20.47 -11.97 -3.76
C HIS A 51 -19.00 -11.57 -3.86
N PHE A 52 -18.60 -10.44 -3.28
CA PHE A 52 -17.23 -9.91 -3.33
C PHE A 52 -16.49 -10.08 -2.01
N TRP A 53 -17.14 -9.78 -0.88
CA TRP A 53 -16.55 -9.86 0.46
C TRP A 53 -17.52 -10.47 1.45
N LYS A 54 -17.00 -11.32 2.33
CA LYS A 54 -17.80 -11.96 3.38
C LYS A 54 -18.36 -10.96 4.40
N ASP A 55 -17.64 -9.86 4.63
CA ASP A 55 -17.99 -8.80 5.58
C ASP A 55 -17.28 -7.48 5.24
N LYS A 56 -17.58 -6.44 5.99
CA LYS A 56 -16.97 -5.12 5.85
C LYS A 56 -15.46 -5.13 6.16
N ASP A 57 -15.03 -5.95 7.09
CA ASP A 57 -13.62 -6.05 7.49
C ASP A 57 -12.78 -6.59 6.33
N ALA A 58 -13.29 -7.58 5.61
CA ALA A 58 -12.63 -8.12 4.42
C ALA A 58 -12.48 -7.05 3.31
N LEU A 59 -13.49 -6.20 3.12
CA LEU A 59 -13.36 -5.04 2.21
C LEU A 59 -12.28 -4.08 2.69
N ILE A 60 -12.27 -3.69 3.97
CA ILE A 60 -11.28 -2.72 4.51
C ILE A 60 -9.86 -3.25 4.31
N ILE A 61 -9.62 -4.52 4.59
CA ILE A 61 -8.31 -5.15 4.39
C ILE A 61 -7.92 -5.10 2.90
N GLU A 62 -8.84 -5.43 2.00
CA GLU A 62 -8.56 -5.38 0.56
C GLU A 62 -8.32 -3.96 0.06
N LEU A 63 -8.97 -2.94 0.65
CA LEU A 63 -8.71 -1.53 0.33
C LEU A 63 -7.26 -1.12 0.63
N ILE A 64 -6.66 -1.64 1.71
CA ILE A 64 -5.25 -1.37 2.03
C ILE A 64 -4.34 -1.93 0.92
N VAL A 65 -4.58 -3.16 0.49
CA VAL A 65 -3.85 -3.82 -0.60
C VAL A 65 -4.02 -3.04 -1.92
N TYR A 66 -5.24 -2.69 -2.26
CA TYR A 66 -5.57 -1.93 -3.46
C TYR A 66 -4.86 -0.56 -3.49
N ARG A 67 -4.88 0.16 -2.36
CA ARG A 67 -4.22 1.45 -2.22
C ARG A 67 -2.70 1.35 -2.35
N SER A 68 -2.11 0.30 -1.77
CA SER A 68 -0.69 0.01 -1.91
C SER A 68 -0.32 -0.23 -3.37
N ASN A 69 -1.12 -1.02 -4.09
CA ASN A 69 -0.92 -1.28 -5.52
C ASN A 69 -0.99 0.00 -6.37
N GLN A 70 -1.99 0.87 -6.12
CA GLN A 70 -2.10 2.17 -6.81
C GLN A 70 -0.86 3.05 -6.60
N LYS A 71 -0.34 3.11 -5.36
CA LYS A 71 0.87 3.88 -5.05
C LYS A 71 2.09 3.35 -5.81
N LEU A 72 2.28 2.03 -5.84
CA LEU A 72 3.39 1.40 -6.56
C LEU A 72 3.29 1.65 -8.08
N ARG A 73 2.12 1.48 -8.68
CA ARG A 73 1.88 1.81 -10.10
C ARG A 73 2.19 3.27 -10.43
N ASN A 74 1.87 4.20 -9.53
CA ASN A 74 2.23 5.61 -9.72
C ASN A 74 3.73 5.86 -9.59
N SER A 75 4.44 5.08 -8.78
CA SER A 75 5.89 5.12 -8.69
C SER A 75 6.57 4.50 -9.92
N GLU A 76 5.99 3.46 -10.53
CA GLU A 76 6.46 2.86 -11.79
C GLU A 76 6.52 3.90 -12.93
N LYS A 77 5.57 4.84 -12.99
CA LYS A 77 5.56 5.93 -13.99
C LYS A 77 6.77 6.87 -13.87
N LYS A 78 7.49 6.82 -12.77
CA LYS A 78 8.65 7.67 -12.48
C LYS A 78 9.99 6.92 -12.61
N PHE A 79 10.01 5.71 -13.11
CA PHE A 79 11.24 4.92 -13.24
C PHE A 79 12.34 5.63 -14.04
N SER A 80 11.98 6.40 -15.07
CA SER A 80 12.96 7.17 -15.84
C SER A 80 13.76 8.15 -14.99
N THR A 81 13.19 8.70 -13.93
CA THR A 81 13.88 9.63 -13.03
C THR A 81 14.83 8.93 -12.06
N SER A 82 14.74 7.60 -11.94
CA SER A 82 15.60 6.81 -11.04
C SER A 82 16.98 6.50 -11.62
N LEU A 83 17.21 6.73 -12.91
CA LEU A 83 18.45 6.34 -13.58
C LEU A 83 19.66 7.18 -13.18
N THR A 84 19.44 8.43 -12.77
CA THR A 84 20.51 9.33 -12.33
C THR A 84 21.09 8.92 -10.98
N ASP A 85 20.25 8.51 -10.05
CA ASP A 85 20.65 8.02 -8.72
C ASP A 85 19.62 7.00 -8.22
N PRO A 86 19.83 5.69 -8.54
CA PRO A 86 18.94 4.61 -8.14
C PRO A 86 18.72 4.52 -6.62
N ALA A 87 19.78 4.71 -5.86
CA ALA A 87 19.73 4.60 -4.40
C ALA A 87 18.94 5.75 -3.77
N ALA A 88 19.20 6.99 -4.20
CA ALA A 88 18.45 8.14 -3.73
C ALA A 88 16.97 8.06 -4.13
N PHE A 89 16.66 7.64 -5.35
CA PHE A 89 15.27 7.44 -5.80
C PHE A 89 14.51 6.47 -4.91
N LEU A 90 15.08 5.28 -4.64
CA LEU A 90 14.42 4.27 -3.83
C LEU A 90 14.29 4.71 -2.37
N THR A 91 15.34 5.34 -1.82
CA THR A 91 15.31 5.90 -0.47
C THR A 91 14.19 6.93 -0.32
N ASP A 92 14.10 7.90 -1.24
CA ASP A 92 13.08 8.96 -1.22
C ASP A 92 11.67 8.38 -1.37
N MET A 93 11.49 7.40 -2.25
CA MET A 93 10.21 6.74 -2.46
C MET A 93 9.72 6.01 -1.19
N ILE A 94 10.59 5.21 -0.55
CA ILE A 94 10.25 4.49 0.67
C ILE A 94 9.98 5.49 1.80
N TYR A 95 10.84 6.49 1.98
CA TYR A 95 10.72 7.50 3.01
C TYR A 95 9.40 8.29 2.90
N LYS A 96 9.10 8.86 1.72
CA LYS A 96 7.85 9.61 1.50
C LYS A 96 6.60 8.76 1.71
N SER A 97 6.65 7.50 1.28
CA SER A 97 5.53 6.56 1.49
C SER A 97 5.33 6.23 2.97
N SER A 98 6.42 6.11 3.73
CA SER A 98 6.41 5.83 5.17
C SER A 98 5.89 7.03 5.97
N ILE A 99 6.33 8.24 5.65
CA ILE A 99 5.83 9.47 6.30
C ILE A 99 4.35 9.71 5.99
N ASP A 100 3.91 9.52 4.74
CA ASP A 100 2.48 9.61 4.38
C ASP A 100 1.64 8.62 5.19
N LEU A 101 2.09 7.37 5.31
CA LEU A 101 1.43 6.35 6.10
C LEU A 101 1.35 6.74 7.59
N MET A 102 2.48 7.12 8.19
CA MET A 102 2.56 7.54 9.59
C MET A 102 1.63 8.73 9.86
N THR A 103 1.66 9.75 9.01
CA THR A 103 0.81 10.93 9.12
C THR A 103 -0.67 10.56 9.10
N LYS A 104 -1.07 9.65 8.22
CA LYS A 104 -2.45 9.16 8.15
C LYS A 104 -2.85 8.36 9.40
N ILE A 105 -1.98 7.48 9.87
CA ILE A 105 -2.22 6.74 11.12
C ILE A 105 -2.40 7.69 12.31
N GLN A 106 -1.58 8.74 12.39
CA GLN A 106 -1.64 9.70 13.50
C GLN A 106 -2.84 10.66 13.42
N SER A 107 -3.19 11.11 12.21
CA SER A 107 -4.21 12.15 12.02
C SER A 107 -5.63 11.61 11.79
N GLN A 108 -5.77 10.34 11.42
CA GLN A 108 -7.05 9.78 11.01
C GLN A 108 -7.34 8.46 11.74
N PRO A 109 -8.28 8.45 12.72
CA PRO A 109 -8.62 7.25 13.50
C PRO A 109 -8.96 6.03 12.65
N ILE A 110 -9.44 6.27 11.45
CA ILE A 110 -9.79 5.24 10.48
C ILE A 110 -8.59 4.41 10.04
N TYR A 111 -7.43 5.05 9.81
CA TYR A 111 -6.22 4.30 9.46
C TYR A 111 -5.70 3.49 10.65
N GLN A 112 -5.86 3.99 11.88
CA GLN A 112 -5.53 3.23 13.09
C GLN A 112 -6.39 1.97 13.20
N ASP A 113 -7.70 2.10 13.01
CA ASP A 113 -8.63 0.97 13.09
C ASP A 113 -8.38 -0.02 11.95
N ALA A 114 -8.12 0.46 10.74
CA ALA A 114 -7.79 -0.38 9.59
C ALA A 114 -6.46 -1.13 9.80
N PHE A 115 -5.44 -0.48 10.38
CA PHE A 115 -4.18 -1.13 10.71
C PHE A 115 -4.32 -2.19 11.81
N LYS A 116 -5.06 -1.90 12.89
CA LYS A 116 -5.35 -2.90 13.93
C LYS A 116 -6.09 -4.11 13.36
N LEU A 117 -7.05 -3.87 12.47
CA LEU A 117 -7.79 -4.92 11.80
C LEU A 117 -6.86 -5.77 10.92
N PHE A 118 -5.95 -5.11 10.19
CA PHE A 118 -4.97 -5.76 9.34
C PHE A 118 -4.00 -6.62 10.15
N ASP A 119 -3.48 -6.13 11.27
CA ASP A 119 -2.60 -6.88 12.17
C ASP A 119 -3.28 -8.15 12.73
N VAL A 120 -4.57 -8.05 13.08
CA VAL A 120 -5.30 -9.17 13.72
C VAL A 120 -5.82 -10.18 12.71
N LYS A 121 -6.29 -9.73 11.54
CA LYS A 121 -7.01 -10.57 10.57
C LYS A 121 -6.32 -10.67 9.22
N GLY A 122 -5.28 -9.88 9.00
CA GLY A 122 -4.70 -9.65 7.68
C GLY A 122 -3.48 -10.50 7.34
N GLN A 123 -3.17 -11.58 8.04
CA GLN A 123 -1.94 -12.35 7.79
C GLN A 123 -1.79 -12.81 6.32
N ASN A 124 -2.87 -13.26 5.69
CA ASN A 124 -2.85 -13.64 4.28
C ASN A 124 -2.69 -12.42 3.35
N GLU A 125 -3.20 -11.27 3.75
CA GLU A 125 -3.13 -10.02 3.00
C GLU A 125 -1.79 -9.31 3.17
N VAL A 126 -1.10 -9.49 4.31
CA VAL A 126 0.31 -9.07 4.48
C VAL A 126 1.15 -9.71 3.39
N HIS A 127 0.98 -11.00 3.13
CA HIS A 127 1.69 -11.68 2.06
C HIS A 127 1.38 -11.10 0.67
N LYS A 128 0.13 -10.71 0.40
CA LYS A 128 -0.22 -10.02 -0.86
C LYS A 128 0.51 -8.69 -1.01
N ILE A 129 0.60 -7.90 0.06
CA ILE A 129 1.35 -6.63 0.04
C ILE A 129 2.84 -6.91 -0.18
N GLU A 130 3.39 -7.91 0.48
CA GLU A 130 4.79 -8.32 0.29
C GLU A 130 5.06 -8.69 -1.17
N ILE A 131 4.19 -9.50 -1.81
CA ILE A 131 4.28 -9.83 -3.23
C ILE A 131 4.26 -8.57 -4.10
N LEU A 132 3.37 -7.61 -3.83
CA LEU A 132 3.31 -6.36 -4.59
C LEU A 132 4.63 -5.59 -4.54
N TYR A 133 5.26 -5.49 -3.37
CA TYR A 133 6.57 -4.83 -3.23
C TYR A 133 7.69 -5.64 -3.88
N GLN A 134 7.65 -6.96 -3.82
CA GLN A 134 8.61 -7.84 -4.50
C GLN A 134 8.52 -7.69 -6.02
N ASP A 135 7.31 -7.63 -6.58
CA ASP A 135 7.07 -7.44 -8.00
C ASP A 135 7.51 -6.04 -8.46
N PHE A 136 7.20 -5.02 -7.66
CA PHE A 136 7.65 -3.66 -7.91
C PHE A 136 9.18 -3.56 -7.95
N LEU A 137 9.86 -4.12 -6.94
CA LEU A 137 11.32 -4.14 -6.91
C LEU A 137 11.92 -4.92 -8.08
N ALA A 138 11.30 -6.05 -8.47
CA ALA A 138 11.77 -6.81 -9.61
C ALA A 138 11.73 -5.98 -10.90
N LYS A 139 10.62 -5.27 -11.16
CA LYS A 139 10.47 -4.38 -12.32
C LYS A 139 11.46 -3.21 -12.28
N LEU A 140 11.64 -2.59 -11.10
CA LEU A 140 12.56 -1.47 -10.94
C LEU A 140 14.01 -1.90 -11.17
N ILE A 141 14.43 -3.02 -10.58
CA ILE A 141 15.77 -3.59 -10.76
C ILE A 141 16.00 -3.94 -12.23
N GLN A 142 15.06 -4.63 -12.87
CA GLN A 142 15.14 -4.94 -14.30
C GLN A 142 15.30 -3.68 -15.16
N TYR A 143 14.56 -2.62 -14.82
CA TYR A 143 14.66 -1.34 -15.51
C TYR A 143 16.05 -0.70 -15.35
N TRP A 144 16.63 -0.73 -14.14
CA TRP A 144 17.98 -0.24 -13.87
C TRP A 144 19.06 -1.05 -14.60
N GLU A 145 18.97 -2.38 -14.59
CA GLU A 145 19.88 -3.28 -15.29
C GLU A 145 19.86 -3.05 -16.81
N GLN A 146 18.66 -2.91 -17.40
CA GLN A 146 18.50 -2.62 -18.83
C GLN A 146 19.09 -1.27 -19.25
N ASN A 147 19.19 -0.32 -18.34
CA ASN A 147 19.76 1.01 -18.58
C ASN A 147 21.17 1.19 -17.99
N ASN A 148 21.83 0.12 -17.54
CA ASN A 148 23.16 0.13 -16.93
C ASN A 148 23.29 1.13 -15.76
N ALA A 149 22.20 1.35 -15.00
CA ALA A 149 22.19 2.28 -13.88
C ALA A 149 22.71 1.64 -12.57
N VAL A 150 22.83 0.31 -12.53
CA VAL A 150 23.33 -0.45 -11.37
C VAL A 150 24.23 -1.59 -11.83
N LYS A 151 25.24 -1.94 -11.02
CA LYS A 151 26.12 -3.11 -11.23
C LYS A 151 25.58 -4.34 -10.52
N ARG A 152 25.07 -4.15 -9.32
CA ARG A 152 24.58 -5.24 -8.47
C ARG A 152 23.48 -4.76 -7.53
N VAL A 153 22.45 -5.58 -7.38
CA VAL A 153 21.34 -5.32 -6.44
C VAL A 153 20.99 -6.60 -5.67
N ASP A 154 20.91 -6.50 -4.35
CA ASP A 154 20.33 -7.55 -3.50
C ASP A 154 18.85 -7.24 -3.20
N LYS A 155 17.97 -7.83 -4.01
CA LYS A 155 16.51 -7.67 -3.85
C LYS A 155 16.00 -8.04 -2.47
N LYS A 156 16.52 -9.12 -1.85
CA LYS A 156 16.08 -9.56 -0.52
C LYS A 156 16.50 -8.56 0.56
N GLY A 157 17.73 -8.04 0.45
CA GLY A 157 18.20 -6.98 1.33
C GLY A 157 17.34 -5.72 1.22
N LEU A 158 16.99 -5.29 0.00
CA LEU A 158 16.15 -4.12 -0.23
C LEU A 158 14.72 -4.29 0.33
N MET A 159 14.15 -5.50 0.31
CA MET A 159 12.85 -5.75 0.96
C MET A 159 12.87 -5.40 2.45
N SER A 160 14.03 -5.52 3.12
CA SER A 160 14.16 -5.13 4.53
C SER A 160 13.92 -3.64 4.77
N ALA A 161 14.18 -2.77 3.78
CA ALA A 161 13.88 -1.34 3.89
C ALA A 161 12.36 -1.09 3.93
N PHE A 162 11.58 -1.78 3.11
CA PHE A 162 10.12 -1.67 3.13
C PHE A 162 9.52 -2.21 4.42
N ILE A 163 9.91 -3.43 4.80
CA ILE A 163 9.38 -4.09 6.00
C ILE A 163 9.77 -3.28 7.25
N GLY A 164 11.06 -2.96 7.40
CA GLY A 164 11.56 -2.27 8.58
C GLY A 164 11.01 -0.84 8.71
N SER A 165 10.85 -0.11 7.60
CA SER A 165 10.23 1.22 7.64
C SER A 165 8.76 1.15 8.09
N SER A 166 8.01 0.13 7.67
CA SER A 166 6.63 -0.09 8.13
C SER A 166 6.58 -0.39 9.63
N VAL A 167 7.49 -1.24 10.13
CA VAL A 167 7.61 -1.54 11.57
C VAL A 167 7.97 -0.28 12.36
N LEU A 168 8.96 0.50 11.93
CA LEU A 168 9.33 1.75 12.58
C LEU A 168 8.15 2.73 12.63
N CYS A 169 7.42 2.89 11.54
CA CYS A 169 6.23 3.75 11.48
C CYS A 169 5.11 3.28 12.43
N SER A 170 4.89 1.98 12.56
CA SER A 170 3.88 1.44 13.48
C SER A 170 4.24 1.67 14.94
N GLN A 171 5.52 1.80 15.27
CA GLN A 171 6.06 2.00 16.61
C GLN A 171 6.58 3.44 16.84
N CYS A 172 6.22 4.39 15.97
CA CYS A 172 6.76 5.76 16.01
C CYS A 172 6.54 6.48 17.35
N TYR A 173 5.52 6.07 18.12
CA TYR A 173 5.24 6.61 19.46
C TYR A 173 6.31 6.28 20.51
N GLN A 174 7.19 5.31 20.24
CA GLN A 174 8.31 4.94 21.13
C GLN A 174 9.54 5.84 20.93
N PHE A 175 9.56 6.64 19.87
CA PHE A 175 10.66 7.52 19.52
C PHE A 175 10.36 8.97 19.94
N ASP A 176 11.44 9.73 20.21
CA ASP A 176 11.31 11.17 20.27
C ASP A 176 10.91 11.72 18.90
N LYS A 177 9.82 12.50 18.90
CA LYS A 177 9.23 13.04 17.65
C LYS A 177 10.20 13.91 16.85
N SER A 178 11.15 14.59 17.54
CA SER A 178 12.13 15.45 16.88
C SER A 178 13.18 14.65 16.10
N TYR A 179 13.45 13.40 16.48
CA TYR A 179 14.47 12.55 15.86
C TYR A 179 13.88 11.47 14.93
N PHE A 180 12.57 11.18 15.00
CA PHE A 180 12.00 10.05 14.29
C PHE A 180 12.24 10.11 12.78
N ASN A 181 12.10 11.28 12.18
CA ASN A 181 12.32 11.46 10.74
C ASN A 181 13.76 11.14 10.33
N ASP A 182 14.72 11.57 11.11
CA ASP A 182 16.16 11.33 10.88
C ASP A 182 16.49 9.84 11.05
N VAL A 183 15.93 9.19 12.09
CA VAL A 183 16.08 7.76 12.33
C VAL A 183 15.53 6.96 11.16
N LEU A 184 14.31 7.28 10.71
CA LEU A 184 13.67 6.59 9.61
C LEU A 184 14.47 6.76 8.30
N GLN A 185 14.89 7.98 7.99
CA GLN A 185 15.68 8.27 6.79
C GLN A 185 17.03 7.57 6.82
N THR A 186 17.73 7.60 7.96
CA THR A 186 19.02 6.92 8.16
C THR A 186 18.87 5.42 8.01
N PHE A 187 17.84 4.82 8.60
CA PHE A 187 17.54 3.40 8.46
C PHE A 187 17.33 3.00 7.00
N ILE A 188 16.46 3.72 6.28
CA ILE A 188 16.15 3.41 4.88
C ILE A 188 17.38 3.59 4.00
N SER A 189 18.07 4.73 4.09
CA SER A 189 19.24 5.02 3.27
C SER A 189 20.39 4.06 3.54
N GLY A 190 20.62 3.69 4.81
CA GLY A 190 21.63 2.71 5.18
C GLY A 190 21.41 1.35 4.57
N ILE A 191 20.16 0.85 4.54
CA ILE A 191 19.83 -0.43 3.90
C ILE A 191 19.94 -0.30 2.38
N VAL A 192 19.35 0.74 1.79
CA VAL A 192 19.35 0.92 0.34
C VAL A 192 20.77 1.01 -0.20
N ASN A 193 21.62 1.86 0.39
CA ASN A 193 23.02 2.02 -0.02
C ASN A 193 23.86 0.75 0.18
N LYS A 194 23.53 -0.08 1.17
CA LYS A 194 24.22 -1.35 1.40
C LYS A 194 23.94 -2.40 0.30
N TYR A 195 22.75 -2.36 -0.28
CA TYR A 195 22.28 -3.41 -1.20
C TYR A 195 22.14 -2.98 -2.65
N ILE A 196 22.52 -1.74 -2.99
CA ILE A 196 22.66 -1.25 -4.37
C ILE A 196 24.10 -0.84 -4.61
N GLU A 197 24.72 -1.40 -5.65
CA GLU A 197 26.01 -0.99 -6.18
C GLU A 197 25.79 -0.34 -7.55
N VAL A 198 26.18 0.92 -7.69
CA VAL A 198 26.06 1.72 -8.92
C VAL A 198 27.33 1.64 -9.76
#